data_5d3906aea7a2ed1001102ac2a3654883
#
_entry.id   5d3906aea7a2ed1001102ac2a3654883
#
_cell.length_a   1.000
_cell.length_b   1.000
_cell.length_c   1.000
_cell.angle_alpha   90.00
_cell.angle_beta   90.00
_cell.angle_gamma   90.00
#
_symmetry.space_group_name_H-M   'P 1'
#
loop_
_entity.id
_entity.type
_entity.pdbx_description
1 polymer ?
#
loop_
_entity_poly.entity_id
_entity_poly.type
_entity_poly.pdbx_seq_one_letter_code
_entity_poly.pdbx_strand_id
1 'polypeptide(L)'
;MSNTKLNQQDDLFLLQVRLFRLAQTKWNVDSKKCSEIFKKYKIYDYIETCYEFFHIQGDEENFNDINKYLKNNGVELWFCKII
;
A
#
# COMPACT_ATOMS: atom_id res chain seq x y z
N MET A 1 20.87 17.90 -10.72
CA MET A 1 19.67 18.37 -11.29
C MET A 1 18.54 18.39 -10.30
N SER A 2 17.69 19.33 -10.46
CA SER A 2 16.54 19.49 -9.60
C SER A 2 15.54 18.33 -9.67
N ASN A 3 15.71 17.45 -10.64
CA ASN A 3 14.77 16.37 -10.87
C ASN A 3 14.74 15.33 -9.77
N THR A 4 15.74 15.34 -8.89
CA THR A 4 15.84 14.31 -7.86
C THR A 4 14.61 14.30 -6.96
N LYS A 5 14.18 15.48 -6.52
CA LYS A 5 13.00 15.56 -5.65
C LYS A 5 11.74 15.14 -6.36
N LEU A 6 11.59 15.61 -7.61
CA LEU A 6 10.42 15.24 -8.39
C LEU A 6 10.38 13.75 -8.62
N ASN A 7 11.54 13.16 -8.92
CA ASN A 7 11.60 11.72 -9.14
C ASN A 7 11.21 10.95 -7.89
N GLN A 8 11.62 11.45 -6.72
CA GLN A 8 11.27 10.77 -5.48
C GLN A 8 9.77 10.83 -5.21
N GLN A 9 9.15 11.98 -5.48
CA GLN A 9 7.70 12.10 -5.30
C GLN A 9 6.96 11.24 -6.31
N ASP A 10 7.45 11.20 -7.54
CA ASP A 10 6.85 10.35 -8.56
C ASP A 10 6.98 8.88 -8.20
N ASP A 11 8.14 8.51 -7.67
CA ASP A 11 8.35 7.11 -7.24
C ASP A 11 7.42 6.74 -6.11
N LEU A 12 7.19 7.64 -5.17
CA LEU A 12 6.25 7.38 -4.09
C LEU A 12 4.84 7.21 -4.62
N PHE A 13 4.44 8.11 -5.52
CA PHE A 13 3.11 8.03 -6.11
C PHE A 13 2.93 6.72 -6.86
N LEU A 14 3.91 6.34 -7.67
CA LEU A 14 3.83 5.10 -8.44
C LEU A 14 3.81 3.89 -7.51
N LEU A 15 4.59 3.94 -6.45
CA LEU A 15 4.59 2.86 -5.46
C LEU A 15 3.21 2.72 -4.83
N GLN A 16 2.59 3.84 -4.45
CA GLN A 16 1.26 3.82 -3.87
C GLN A 16 0.23 3.26 -4.86
N VAL A 17 0.34 3.63 -6.13
CA VAL A 17 -0.57 3.13 -7.16
C VAL A 17 -0.40 1.62 -7.33
N ARG A 18 0.85 1.17 -7.40
CA ARG A 18 1.11 -0.26 -7.58
C ARG A 18 0.57 -1.07 -6.40
N LEU A 19 0.78 -0.57 -5.19
CA LEU A 19 0.30 -1.27 -4.00
C LEU A 19 -1.20 -1.23 -3.90
N PHE A 20 -1.82 -0.12 -4.33
CA PHE A 20 -3.27 -0.04 -4.38
C PHE A 20 -3.84 -1.11 -5.31
N ARG A 21 -3.26 -1.23 -6.50
CA ARG A 21 -3.74 -2.21 -7.47
C ARG A 21 -3.52 -3.63 -6.99
N LEU A 22 -2.38 -3.88 -6.38
CA LEU A 22 -2.10 -5.20 -5.85
C LEU A 22 -3.06 -5.54 -4.73
N ALA A 23 -3.31 -4.59 -3.83
CA ALA A 23 -4.25 -4.79 -2.74
C ALA A 23 -5.65 -5.07 -3.27
N GLN A 24 -6.06 -4.33 -4.29
CA GLN A 24 -7.37 -4.52 -4.90
C GLN A 24 -7.53 -5.96 -5.39
N THR A 25 -6.50 -6.48 -6.02
CA THR A 25 -6.51 -7.85 -6.52
C THR A 25 -6.46 -8.86 -5.38
N LYS A 26 -5.53 -8.66 -4.45
CA LYS A 26 -5.33 -9.62 -3.37
C LYS A 26 -6.50 -9.67 -2.41
N TRP A 27 -7.10 -8.51 -2.14
CA TRP A 27 -8.28 -8.46 -1.26
C TRP A 27 -9.56 -8.77 -2.00
N ASN A 28 -9.51 -8.81 -3.32
CA ASN A 28 -10.66 -9.10 -4.17
C ASN A 28 -11.80 -8.11 -3.92
N VAL A 29 -11.44 -6.83 -3.98
CA VAL A 29 -12.40 -5.74 -3.78
C VAL A 29 -12.33 -4.80 -4.96
N ASP A 30 -13.39 -4.02 -5.17
CA ASP A 30 -13.36 -3.03 -6.23
C ASP A 30 -12.55 -1.80 -5.79
N SER A 31 -12.34 -0.87 -6.71
CA SER A 31 -11.49 0.27 -6.42
C SER A 31 -12.10 1.17 -5.37
N LYS A 32 -13.43 1.27 -5.33
CA LYS A 32 -14.09 2.11 -4.33
C LYS A 32 -13.84 1.58 -2.93
N LYS A 33 -14.02 0.28 -2.75
CA LYS A 33 -13.81 -0.35 -1.45
C LYS A 33 -12.34 -0.28 -1.05
N CYS A 34 -11.46 -0.51 -2.01
CA CYS A 34 -10.03 -0.44 -1.73
C CYS A 34 -9.63 0.98 -1.32
N SER A 35 -10.19 1.98 -1.99
CA SER A 35 -9.93 3.37 -1.65
C SER A 35 -10.40 3.69 -0.24
N GLU A 36 -11.57 3.17 0.14
CA GLU A 36 -12.10 3.39 1.48
C GLU A 36 -11.18 2.80 2.54
N ILE A 37 -10.66 1.59 2.28
CA ILE A 37 -9.76 0.95 3.23
C ILE A 37 -8.46 1.74 3.35
N PHE A 38 -7.90 2.17 2.22
CA PHE A 38 -6.66 2.92 2.22
C PHE A 38 -6.79 4.23 2.99
N LYS A 39 -7.94 4.88 2.84
CA LYS A 39 -8.18 6.15 3.53
C LYS A 39 -8.45 5.93 5.01
N LYS A 40 -9.29 4.97 5.33
CA LYS A 40 -9.72 4.76 6.71
C LYS A 40 -8.55 4.39 7.61
N TYR A 41 -7.65 3.56 7.11
CA TYR A 41 -6.54 3.08 7.91
C TYR A 41 -5.23 3.77 7.59
N LYS A 42 -5.30 4.86 6.83
CA LYS A 42 -4.14 5.71 6.54
C LYS A 42 -3.00 4.93 5.92
N ILE A 43 -3.34 4.06 4.98
CA ILE A 43 -2.34 3.20 4.34
C ILE A 43 -1.39 4.02 3.48
N TYR A 44 -1.90 5.08 2.82
CA TYR A 44 -1.03 5.95 2.04
C TYR A 44 0.04 6.59 2.92
N ASP A 45 -0.35 7.03 4.12
CA ASP A 45 0.61 7.59 5.06
C ASP A 45 1.62 6.56 5.52
N TYR A 46 1.16 5.34 5.72
CA TYR A 46 2.05 4.25 6.11
C TYR A 46 3.08 3.96 5.02
N ILE A 47 2.63 3.94 3.76
CA ILE A 47 3.54 3.72 2.64
C ILE A 47 4.57 4.84 2.56
N GLU A 48 4.13 6.06 2.74
CA GLU A 48 5.05 7.20 2.70
C GLU A 48 6.07 7.13 3.83
N THR A 49 5.62 6.78 5.01
CA THR A 49 6.51 6.64 6.16
C THR A 49 7.55 5.56 5.92
N CYS A 50 7.16 4.47 5.27
CA CYS A 50 8.04 3.33 5.03
C CYS A 50 8.68 3.37 3.66
N TYR A 51 8.64 4.50 2.98
CA TYR A 51 9.08 4.58 1.60
C TYR A 51 10.49 4.03 1.40
N GLU A 52 11.40 4.35 2.32
CA GLU A 52 12.79 3.94 2.15
C GLU A 52 12.97 2.44 2.18
N PHE A 53 12.12 1.76 2.93
CA PHE A 53 12.13 0.30 2.91
C PHE A 53 11.39 -0.22 1.69
N PHE A 54 10.25 0.39 1.40
CA PHE A 54 9.36 -0.15 0.37
C PHE A 54 9.93 -0.02 -1.02
N HIS A 55 10.73 1.01 -1.29
CA HIS A 55 11.23 1.18 -2.64
C HIS A 55 12.36 0.22 -2.98
N ILE A 56 12.93 -0.45 -1.98
CA ILE A 56 13.97 -1.46 -2.23
C ILE A 56 13.43 -2.88 -2.09
N GLN A 57 12.21 -3.04 -1.62
CA GLN A 57 11.55 -4.34 -1.55
C GLN A 57 10.65 -4.53 -2.76
N GLY A 58 10.28 -5.78 -3.02
CA GLY A 58 9.29 -6.06 -4.04
C GLY A 58 7.89 -5.72 -3.56
N ASP A 59 6.98 -5.54 -4.50
CA ASP A 59 5.61 -5.15 -4.18
C ASP A 59 4.91 -6.19 -3.32
N GLU A 60 5.18 -7.47 -3.53
CA GLU A 60 4.56 -8.53 -2.73
C GLU A 60 4.96 -8.41 -1.27
N GLU A 61 6.23 -8.14 -1.01
CA GLU A 61 6.72 -7.98 0.34
C GLU A 61 6.11 -6.74 0.98
N ASN A 62 6.01 -5.68 0.19
CA ASN A 62 5.41 -4.45 0.68
C ASN A 62 3.95 -4.66 1.04
N PHE A 63 3.24 -5.41 0.21
CA PHE A 63 1.84 -5.71 0.48
C PHE A 63 1.69 -6.54 1.75
N ASN A 64 2.59 -7.49 1.96
CA ASN A 64 2.58 -8.27 3.20
C ASN A 64 2.75 -7.38 4.42
N ASP A 65 3.62 -6.38 4.31
CA ASP A 65 3.82 -5.44 5.41
C ASP A 65 2.58 -4.60 5.66
N ILE A 66 1.87 -4.22 4.59
CA ILE A 66 0.61 -3.50 4.73
C ILE A 66 -0.41 -4.35 5.49
N ASN A 67 -0.49 -5.63 5.15
CA ASN A 67 -1.40 -6.53 5.86
C ASN A 67 -1.05 -6.66 7.33
N LYS A 68 0.24 -6.72 7.64
CA LYS A 68 0.68 -6.77 9.04
C LYS A 68 0.33 -5.49 9.77
N TYR A 69 0.49 -4.36 9.09
CA TYR A 69 0.12 -3.08 9.66
C TYR A 69 -1.37 -3.05 10.02
N LEU A 70 -2.20 -3.51 9.10
CA LEU A 70 -3.63 -3.53 9.33
C LEU A 70 -3.98 -4.48 10.47
N LYS A 71 -3.39 -5.65 10.48
CA LYS A 71 -3.64 -6.62 11.53
C LYS A 71 -3.23 -6.09 12.89
N ASN A 72 -2.09 -5.40 12.95
CA ASN A 72 -1.62 -4.83 14.21
C ASN A 72 -2.52 -3.71 14.69
N ASN A 73 -3.29 -3.12 13.80
CA ASN A 73 -4.25 -2.08 14.16
C ASN A 73 -5.66 -2.63 14.35
N GLY A 74 -5.78 -3.92 14.51
CA GLY A 74 -7.05 -4.55 14.83
C GLY A 74 -7.99 -4.72 13.66
N VAL A 75 -7.48 -4.61 12.45
CA VAL A 75 -8.32 -4.75 11.26
C VAL A 75 -8.40 -6.20 10.85
N GLU A 76 -9.63 -6.70 10.73
CA GLU A 76 -9.87 -8.06 10.28
C GLU A 76 -10.14 -8.03 8.79
N LEU A 77 -9.17 -8.46 8.03
CA LEU A 77 -9.33 -8.56 6.59
C LEU A 77 -9.69 -10.01 6.24
N TRP A 78 -10.83 -10.43 6.73
CA TRP A 78 -11.26 -11.81 6.55
C TRP A 78 -11.37 -12.19 5.08
N PHE A 79 -11.64 -11.22 4.21
CA PHE A 79 -11.69 -11.52 2.78
C PHE A 79 -10.31 -11.87 2.21
N CYS A 80 -9.24 -11.55 2.90
CA CYS A 80 -7.90 -11.96 2.50
C CYS A 80 -7.69 -13.45 2.72
N LYS A 81 -8.43 -14.03 3.64
CA LYS A 81 -8.27 -15.44 3.95
C LYS A 81 -8.84 -16.32 2.86
N ILE A 82 -9.69 -15.77 2.04
CA ILE A 82 -10.30 -16.52 0.95
C ILE A 82 -9.30 -16.68 -0.20
N ILE A 83 -8.37 -15.78 -0.28
CA ILE A 83 -7.36 -15.80 -1.30
C ILE A 83 -6.24 -16.76 -0.91
#